data_6ed41a679d575f5b889cc3036dd5c174
#
_entry.id   6ed41a679d575f5b889cc3036dd5c174
#
_cell.length_a   1.000
_cell.length_b   1.000
_cell.length_c   1.000
_cell.angle_alpha   90.00
_cell.angle_beta   90.00
_cell.angle_gamma   90.00
#
_symmetry.space_group_name_H-M   'P 1'
#
loop_
_entity.id
_entity.type
_entity.pdbx_description
1 polymer ?
#
loop_
_entity_poly.entity_id
_entity_poly.type
_entity_poly.pdbx_seq_one_letter_code
_entity_poly.pdbx_strand_id
1 'polypeptide(L)'
;MRLSVIVIGYNSWNYLENNLNSLNFLFNDNDVEVIYVDNASTDKTLSKVKSLFPSVILIENTKNRGISVARNQGMRRASGEYIWLLDSDTEAAKPPLEAMLSFMDENPDVGVCGCKLFGLNGVVQASCRKFPTISGKLKAAIYIFGKKFNLHLYSSFHRQNTYNKYWETPFEVDYVIGACQLIRKSAQEKIGLLDEKIFYGPEDADFCFRMQQAGYKVFYLPQVHLYHAYQRISSSKIFSKITREHLKGLIYYFWKHRGGR
;
A
#
# COMPACT_ATOMS: atom_id res chain seq x y z
N MET A 1 10.17 19.86 -7.27
CA MET A 1 8.97 19.04 -6.97
C MET A 1 9.18 18.34 -5.64
N ARG A 2 8.33 18.65 -4.69
CA ARG A 2 8.41 18.10 -3.33
C ARG A 2 7.77 16.71 -3.23
N LEU A 3 6.60 16.54 -3.87
CA LEU A 3 5.78 15.35 -3.69
C LEU A 3 5.21 14.86 -5.02
N SER A 4 5.29 13.55 -5.24
CA SER A 4 4.51 12.85 -6.27
C SER A 4 3.51 11.90 -5.59
N VAL A 5 2.22 12.17 -5.74
CA VAL A 5 1.15 11.27 -5.29
C VAL A 5 0.85 10.28 -6.40
N ILE A 6 0.88 8.99 -6.10
CA ILE A 6 0.58 7.93 -7.06
C ILE A 6 -0.63 7.15 -6.59
N VAL A 7 -1.68 7.21 -7.40
CA VAL A 7 -2.90 6.43 -7.20
C VAL A 7 -3.03 5.42 -8.35
N ILE A 8 -3.37 4.18 -8.04
CA ILE A 8 -3.63 3.15 -9.04
C ILE A 8 -5.07 2.65 -8.94
N GLY A 9 -5.70 2.35 -10.06
CA GLY A 9 -7.06 1.82 -10.06
C GLY A 9 -7.33 0.82 -11.18
N TYR A 10 -8.33 -0.02 -10.95
CA TYR A 10 -8.91 -0.94 -11.91
C TYR A 10 -10.39 -1.12 -11.59
N ASN A 11 -11.28 -0.57 -12.44
CA ASN A 11 -12.73 -0.55 -12.21
C ASN A 11 -13.09 0.01 -10.81
N SER A 12 -12.49 1.15 -10.46
CA SER A 12 -12.49 1.66 -9.08
C SER A 12 -13.29 2.95 -8.90
N TRP A 13 -14.08 3.40 -9.89
CA TRP A 13 -14.76 4.70 -9.85
C TRP A 13 -15.54 4.96 -8.57
N ASN A 14 -16.22 3.96 -8.05
CA ASN A 14 -17.06 4.10 -6.85
C ASN A 14 -16.28 4.58 -5.58
N TYR A 15 -14.96 4.45 -5.59
CA TYR A 15 -14.08 4.88 -4.50
C TYR A 15 -13.11 5.97 -4.97
N LEU A 16 -12.63 5.86 -6.22
CA LEU A 16 -11.65 6.75 -6.80
C LEU A 16 -12.13 8.20 -6.82
N GLU A 17 -13.42 8.45 -7.03
CA GLU A 17 -14.01 9.79 -6.98
C GLU A 17 -13.76 10.46 -5.63
N ASN A 18 -14.02 9.76 -4.54
CA ASN A 18 -13.74 10.26 -3.18
C ASN A 18 -12.23 10.42 -2.94
N ASN A 19 -11.43 9.44 -3.39
CA ASN A 19 -9.98 9.52 -3.28
C ASN A 19 -9.44 10.79 -3.97
N LEU A 20 -9.75 11.02 -5.25
CA LEU A 20 -9.26 12.17 -5.99
C LEU A 20 -9.83 13.50 -5.44
N ASN A 21 -11.10 13.54 -5.02
CA ASN A 21 -11.68 14.71 -4.35
C ASN A 21 -10.96 15.01 -3.02
N SER A 22 -10.55 14.00 -2.29
CA SER A 22 -9.79 14.17 -1.04
C SER A 22 -8.40 14.76 -1.26
N LEU A 23 -7.87 14.69 -2.49
CA LEU A 23 -6.59 15.27 -2.91
C LEU A 23 -6.72 16.70 -3.47
N ASN A 24 -7.92 17.31 -3.49
CA ASN A 24 -8.15 18.64 -4.08
C ASN A 24 -7.23 19.73 -3.52
N PHE A 25 -6.80 19.62 -2.27
CA PHE A 25 -5.88 20.57 -1.63
C PHE A 25 -4.47 20.56 -2.26
N LEU A 26 -4.15 19.59 -3.12
CA LEU A 26 -2.84 19.44 -3.79
C LEU A 26 -2.86 19.95 -5.24
N PHE A 27 -4.02 20.02 -5.89
CA PHE A 27 -4.07 20.30 -7.35
C PHE A 27 -3.58 21.69 -7.74
N ASN A 28 -3.53 22.64 -6.81
CA ASN A 28 -3.03 24.00 -7.05
C ASN A 28 -1.62 24.23 -6.48
N ASP A 29 -0.96 23.19 -5.98
CA ASP A 29 0.39 23.27 -5.44
C ASP A 29 1.40 22.93 -6.55
N ASN A 30 2.21 23.93 -6.94
CA ASN A 30 3.22 23.76 -7.99
C ASN A 30 4.35 22.78 -7.63
N ASP A 31 4.49 22.46 -6.35
CA ASP A 31 5.47 21.50 -5.83
C ASP A 31 4.92 20.08 -5.68
N VAL A 32 3.69 19.86 -6.15
CA VAL A 32 3.02 18.54 -6.07
C VAL A 32 2.52 18.11 -7.44
N GLU A 33 2.71 16.84 -7.76
CA GLU A 33 2.05 16.20 -8.91
C GLU A 33 1.20 15.00 -8.42
N VAL A 34 0.04 14.84 -9.05
CA VAL A 34 -0.83 13.68 -8.81
C VAL A 34 -0.85 12.83 -10.08
N ILE A 35 -0.43 11.59 -9.96
CA ILE A 35 -0.33 10.61 -11.04
C ILE A 35 -1.36 9.52 -10.78
N TYR A 36 -2.27 9.32 -11.72
CA TYR A 36 -3.21 8.21 -11.70
C TYR A 36 -2.84 7.18 -12.77
N VAL A 37 -2.70 5.92 -12.37
CA VAL A 37 -2.45 4.82 -13.29
C VAL A 37 -3.71 3.97 -13.41
N ASP A 38 -4.38 4.07 -14.54
CA ASP A 38 -5.51 3.22 -14.89
C ASP A 38 -5.00 1.87 -15.39
N ASN A 39 -5.28 0.82 -14.63
CA ASN A 39 -4.77 -0.52 -14.92
C ASN A 39 -5.71 -1.31 -15.84
N ALA A 40 -6.17 -0.66 -16.93
CA ALA A 40 -7.11 -1.14 -17.94
C ALA A 40 -8.54 -1.30 -17.43
N SER A 41 -9.11 -0.25 -16.84
CA SER A 41 -10.52 -0.24 -16.44
C SER A 41 -11.44 -0.39 -17.66
N THR A 42 -12.50 -1.16 -17.47
CA THR A 42 -13.54 -1.42 -18.48
C THR A 42 -14.88 -0.74 -18.15
N ASP A 43 -14.93 -0.09 -16.99
CA ASP A 43 -16.05 0.73 -16.53
C ASP A 43 -15.85 2.22 -16.89
N LYS A 44 -16.64 3.09 -16.28
CA LYS A 44 -16.55 4.54 -16.50
C LYS A 44 -15.34 5.23 -15.85
N THR A 45 -14.46 4.49 -15.12
CA THR A 45 -13.36 5.08 -14.35
C THR A 45 -12.50 6.02 -15.19
N LEU A 46 -11.96 5.51 -16.29
CA LEU A 46 -11.03 6.27 -17.15
C LEU A 46 -11.67 7.55 -17.75
N SER A 47 -12.89 7.44 -18.28
CA SER A 47 -13.61 8.57 -18.88
C SER A 47 -13.92 9.65 -17.85
N LYS A 48 -14.26 9.26 -16.63
CA LYS A 48 -14.56 10.16 -15.53
C LYS A 48 -13.30 10.87 -15.00
N VAL A 49 -12.19 10.18 -14.88
CA VAL A 49 -10.92 10.82 -14.48
C VAL A 49 -10.53 11.89 -15.51
N LYS A 50 -10.58 11.58 -16.82
CA LYS A 50 -10.27 12.53 -17.89
C LYS A 50 -11.15 13.78 -17.85
N SER A 51 -12.44 13.64 -17.53
CA SER A 51 -13.37 14.76 -17.54
C SER A 51 -13.38 15.59 -16.27
N LEU A 52 -13.22 14.98 -15.11
CA LEU A 52 -13.40 15.64 -13.80
C LEU A 52 -12.08 16.06 -13.14
N PHE A 53 -10.96 15.42 -13.50
CA PHE A 53 -9.65 15.68 -12.90
C PHE A 53 -8.57 15.93 -13.97
N PRO A 54 -8.71 16.98 -14.81
CA PRO A 54 -7.80 17.22 -15.94
C PRO A 54 -6.35 17.57 -15.53
N SER A 55 -6.13 17.97 -14.28
CA SER A 55 -4.79 18.24 -13.73
C SER A 55 -4.03 16.98 -13.31
N VAL A 56 -4.70 15.84 -13.24
CA VAL A 56 -4.08 14.57 -12.90
C VAL A 56 -3.28 14.04 -14.09
N ILE A 57 -2.03 13.68 -13.85
CA ILE A 57 -1.18 13.00 -14.84
C ILE A 57 -1.68 11.57 -14.99
N LEU A 58 -2.24 11.25 -16.15
CA LEU A 58 -2.87 9.97 -16.42
C LEU A 58 -1.93 9.02 -17.17
N ILE A 59 -1.81 7.78 -16.66
CA ILE A 59 -1.14 6.67 -17.35
C ILE A 59 -2.18 5.59 -17.62
N GLU A 60 -2.35 5.19 -18.87
CA GLU A 60 -3.38 4.24 -19.30
C GLU A 60 -2.75 2.91 -19.71
N ASN A 61 -3.15 1.83 -19.10
CA ASN A 61 -2.76 0.48 -19.48
C ASN A 61 -3.82 -0.14 -20.41
N THR A 62 -3.38 -0.93 -21.37
CA THR A 62 -4.27 -1.69 -22.29
C THR A 62 -4.69 -3.04 -21.72
N LYS A 63 -4.05 -3.50 -20.62
CA LYS A 63 -4.38 -4.73 -19.87
C LYS A 63 -4.00 -4.57 -18.41
N ASN A 64 -4.70 -5.26 -17.51
CA ASN A 64 -4.34 -5.28 -16.10
C ASN A 64 -2.99 -6.00 -15.90
N ARG A 65 -1.98 -5.24 -15.48
CA ARG A 65 -0.58 -5.66 -15.33
C ARG A 65 -0.20 -6.03 -13.89
N GLY A 66 -1.16 -5.96 -12.96
CA GLY A 66 -0.92 -6.14 -11.53
C GLY A 66 -0.50 -4.86 -10.82
N ILE A 67 -0.46 -4.93 -9.51
CA ILE A 67 -0.25 -3.77 -8.63
C ILE A 67 1.19 -3.23 -8.73
N SER A 68 2.19 -4.12 -8.74
CA SER A 68 3.61 -3.73 -8.78
C SER A 68 3.96 -2.98 -10.06
N VAL A 69 3.51 -3.49 -11.22
CA VAL A 69 3.77 -2.83 -12.51
C VAL A 69 3.08 -1.47 -12.58
N ALA A 70 1.81 -1.39 -12.16
CA ALA A 70 1.07 -0.13 -12.20
C ALA A 70 1.70 0.92 -11.27
N ARG A 71 2.06 0.57 -10.03
CA ARG A 71 2.78 1.49 -9.13
C ARG A 71 4.14 1.90 -9.69
N ASN A 72 4.89 0.97 -10.28
CA ASN A 72 6.18 1.26 -10.89
C ASN A 72 6.07 2.25 -12.08
N GLN A 73 5.01 2.18 -12.86
CA GLN A 73 4.77 3.17 -13.92
C GLN A 73 4.62 4.58 -13.34
N GLY A 74 3.84 4.72 -12.26
CA GLY A 74 3.75 5.97 -11.52
C GLY A 74 5.10 6.40 -10.94
N MET A 75 5.83 5.49 -10.26
CA MET A 75 7.14 5.77 -9.66
C MET A 75 8.20 6.19 -10.68
N ARG A 76 8.21 5.61 -11.88
CA ARG A 76 9.10 6.04 -12.98
C ARG A 76 8.77 7.44 -13.51
N ARG A 77 7.49 7.85 -13.44
CA ARG A 77 7.03 9.19 -13.87
C ARG A 77 7.26 10.23 -12.80
N ALA A 78 7.32 9.81 -11.53
CA ALA A 78 7.43 10.67 -10.36
C ALA A 78 8.72 11.49 -10.34
N SER A 79 8.59 12.80 -10.12
CA SER A 79 9.72 13.73 -10.01
C SER A 79 9.92 14.29 -8.58
N GLY A 80 8.97 14.06 -7.68
CA GLY A 80 9.00 14.53 -6.30
C GLY A 80 10.12 13.92 -5.46
N GLU A 81 10.59 14.66 -4.47
CA GLU A 81 11.53 14.20 -3.43
C GLU A 81 10.93 13.05 -2.61
N TYR A 82 9.62 13.11 -2.40
CA TYR A 82 8.84 12.05 -1.80
C TYR A 82 7.82 11.49 -2.79
N ILE A 83 7.55 10.19 -2.66
CA ILE A 83 6.53 9.47 -3.42
C ILE A 83 5.48 8.99 -2.41
N TRP A 84 4.24 9.41 -2.60
CA TRP A 84 3.13 8.96 -1.78
C TRP A 84 2.26 7.97 -2.54
N LEU A 85 2.40 6.68 -2.24
CA LEU A 85 1.53 5.65 -2.79
C LEU A 85 0.22 5.62 -2.00
N LEU A 86 -0.89 5.69 -2.72
CA LEU A 86 -2.25 5.54 -2.19
C LEU A 86 -3.04 4.53 -3.02
N ASP A 87 -3.84 3.70 -2.35
CA ASP A 87 -4.86 2.91 -3.04
C ASP A 87 -6.05 3.80 -3.42
N SER A 88 -6.74 3.46 -4.51
CA SER A 88 -7.87 4.25 -5.03
C SER A 88 -9.08 4.32 -4.10
N ASP A 89 -9.09 3.56 -3.01
CA ASP A 89 -10.11 3.55 -1.96
C ASP A 89 -9.60 4.13 -0.62
N THR A 90 -8.51 4.91 -0.65
CA THR A 90 -7.97 5.63 0.50
C THR A 90 -8.31 7.12 0.37
N GLU A 91 -8.92 7.72 1.40
CA GLU A 91 -9.21 9.15 1.44
C GLU A 91 -8.11 9.88 2.22
N ALA A 92 -7.50 10.89 1.58
CA ALA A 92 -6.41 11.67 2.11
C ALA A 92 -6.91 12.92 2.87
N ALA A 93 -6.02 13.56 3.62
CA ALA A 93 -6.25 14.88 4.19
C ALA A 93 -4.92 15.63 4.34
N LYS A 94 -4.97 16.96 4.36
CA LYS A 94 -3.79 17.82 4.41
C LYS A 94 -2.98 17.65 5.70
N PRO A 95 -3.56 17.73 6.91
CA PRO A 95 -2.78 17.59 8.14
C PRO A 95 -2.04 16.26 8.29
N PRO A 96 -2.63 15.10 7.97
CA PRO A 96 -1.90 13.83 7.91
C PRO A 96 -0.69 13.83 6.97
N LEU A 97 -0.82 14.38 5.77
CA LEU A 97 0.28 14.46 4.83
C LEU A 97 1.41 15.33 5.35
N GLU A 98 1.09 16.53 5.85
CA GLU A 98 2.09 17.45 6.42
C GLU A 98 2.86 16.80 7.58
N ALA A 99 2.15 16.10 8.47
CA ALA A 99 2.78 15.38 9.58
C ALA A 99 3.70 14.25 9.10
N MET A 100 3.32 13.52 8.06
CA MET A 100 4.16 12.48 7.46
C MET A 100 5.41 13.08 6.80
N LEU A 101 5.28 14.17 6.06
CA LEU A 101 6.39 14.85 5.41
C LEU A 101 7.37 15.42 6.45
N SER A 102 6.87 16.12 7.49
CA SER A 102 7.72 16.63 8.57
C SER A 102 8.48 15.52 9.28
N PHE A 103 7.80 14.38 9.56
CA PHE A 103 8.46 13.22 10.14
C PHE A 103 9.59 12.68 9.24
N MET A 104 9.37 12.60 7.93
CA MET A 104 10.40 12.16 6.99
C MET A 104 11.56 13.15 6.91
N ASP A 105 11.30 14.46 6.97
CA ASP A 105 12.36 15.50 6.96
C ASP A 105 13.26 15.41 8.20
N GLU A 106 12.65 15.21 9.36
CA GLU A 106 13.36 15.10 10.65
C GLU A 106 14.12 13.77 10.79
N ASN A 107 13.77 12.75 9.99
CA ASN A 107 14.35 11.41 10.08
C ASN A 107 14.91 10.93 8.73
N PRO A 108 16.13 11.39 8.34
CA PRO A 108 16.70 11.09 7.03
C PRO A 108 17.07 9.61 6.79
N ASP A 109 17.16 8.81 7.84
CA ASP A 109 17.37 7.36 7.80
C ASP A 109 16.08 6.57 7.57
N VAL A 110 14.91 7.24 7.56
CA VAL A 110 13.63 6.62 7.23
C VAL A 110 13.42 6.62 5.71
N GLY A 111 13.30 5.43 5.14
CA GLY A 111 13.02 5.24 3.72
C GLY A 111 11.54 5.18 3.38
N VAL A 112 10.72 4.66 4.31
CA VAL A 112 9.26 4.53 4.15
C VAL A 112 8.56 4.81 5.48
N CYS A 113 7.49 5.59 5.44
CA CYS A 113 6.54 5.62 6.55
C CYS A 113 5.10 5.38 6.08
N GLY A 114 4.29 4.86 6.98
CA GLY A 114 2.84 4.69 6.80
C GLY A 114 2.10 5.16 8.04
N CYS A 115 0.78 5.23 7.94
CA CYS A 115 -0.07 5.76 9.00
C CYS A 115 -1.19 4.80 9.42
N LYS A 116 -1.93 5.19 10.45
CA LYS A 116 -3.13 4.49 10.88
C LYS A 116 -4.20 4.59 9.80
N LEU A 117 -4.81 3.46 9.46
CA LEU A 117 -5.94 3.43 8.54
C LEU A 117 -7.21 3.04 9.28
N PHE A 118 -8.24 3.85 9.14
CA PHE A 118 -9.58 3.52 9.62
C PHE A 118 -10.42 2.98 8.46
N GLY A 119 -11.16 1.91 8.73
CA GLY A 119 -12.25 1.51 7.84
C GLY A 119 -13.38 2.53 7.88
N LEU A 120 -14.27 2.51 6.88
CA LEU A 120 -15.47 3.38 6.85
C LEU A 120 -16.40 3.17 8.07
N ASN A 121 -16.25 2.05 8.77
CA ASN A 121 -16.94 1.72 10.02
C ASN A 121 -16.20 2.21 11.29
N GLY A 122 -15.15 3.03 11.15
CA GLY A 122 -14.33 3.54 12.24
C GLY A 122 -13.39 2.50 12.88
N VAL A 123 -13.33 1.28 12.38
CA VAL A 123 -12.44 0.24 12.94
C VAL A 123 -11.02 0.42 12.40
N VAL A 124 -10.03 0.41 13.31
CA VAL A 124 -8.60 0.46 12.94
C VAL A 124 -8.20 -0.80 12.19
N GLN A 125 -7.62 -0.61 11.01
CA GLN A 125 -7.07 -1.67 10.18
C GLN A 125 -5.62 -2.00 10.56
N ALA A 126 -5.19 -3.24 10.27
CA ALA A 126 -3.80 -3.64 10.44
C ALA A 126 -2.94 -3.09 9.28
N SER A 127 -2.60 -1.79 9.32
CA SER A 127 -1.83 -1.09 8.28
C SER A 127 -0.31 -1.20 8.46
N CYS A 128 0.18 -1.62 9.64
CA CYS A 128 1.56 -2.05 9.86
C CYS A 128 1.61 -3.52 10.27
N ARG A 129 2.61 -4.25 9.81
CA ARG A 129 2.67 -5.72 9.97
C ARG A 129 4.11 -6.21 10.12
N LYS A 130 4.24 -7.42 10.66
CA LYS A 130 5.49 -8.20 10.61
C LYS A 130 5.63 -8.89 9.26
N PHE A 131 6.88 -9.08 8.83
CA PHE A 131 7.15 -9.79 7.57
C PHE A 131 6.45 -11.15 7.51
N PRO A 132 5.95 -11.55 6.33
CA PRO A 132 5.37 -12.86 6.15
C PRO A 132 6.39 -13.95 6.49
N THR A 133 5.97 -14.93 7.33
CA THR A 133 6.74 -16.13 7.61
C THR A 133 5.97 -17.36 7.15
N ILE A 134 6.67 -18.44 6.76
CA ILE A 134 6.03 -19.70 6.36
C ILE A 134 5.17 -20.24 7.50
N SER A 135 5.71 -20.25 8.73
CA SER A 135 4.98 -20.69 9.93
C SER A 135 3.75 -19.83 10.21
N GLY A 136 3.87 -18.50 10.07
CA GLY A 136 2.74 -17.56 10.24
C GLY A 136 1.64 -17.78 9.20
N LYS A 137 2.00 -18.03 7.92
CA LYS A 137 1.04 -18.32 6.87
C LYS A 137 0.36 -19.67 7.04
N LEU A 138 1.12 -20.70 7.49
CA LEU A 138 0.54 -22.01 7.80
C LEU A 138 -0.46 -21.90 8.97
N LYS A 139 -0.08 -21.21 10.05
CA LYS A 139 -0.97 -20.93 11.19
C LYS A 139 -2.25 -20.20 10.75
N ALA A 140 -2.12 -19.18 9.89
CA ALA A 140 -3.28 -18.45 9.37
C ALA A 140 -4.19 -19.35 8.52
N ALA A 141 -3.63 -20.23 7.69
CA ALA A 141 -4.41 -21.19 6.90
C ALA A 141 -5.16 -22.17 7.81
N ILE A 142 -4.50 -22.72 8.84
CA ILE A 142 -5.11 -23.63 9.83
C ILE A 142 -6.24 -22.90 10.59
N TYR A 143 -6.05 -21.62 10.97
CA TYR A 143 -7.08 -20.81 11.61
C TYR A 143 -8.33 -20.63 10.72
N ILE A 144 -8.13 -20.27 9.44
CA ILE A 144 -9.23 -20.07 8.49
C ILE A 144 -10.00 -21.38 8.29
N PHE A 145 -9.29 -22.51 8.17
CA PHE A 145 -9.87 -23.83 8.03
C PHE A 145 -10.63 -24.24 9.32
N GLY A 146 -10.03 -24.05 10.50
CA GLY A 146 -10.65 -24.33 11.78
C GLY A 146 -11.91 -23.52 12.04
N LYS A 147 -11.93 -22.21 11.67
CA LYS A 147 -13.11 -21.37 11.75
C LYS A 147 -14.23 -21.87 10.86
N LYS A 148 -13.92 -22.35 9.64
CA LYS A 148 -14.91 -22.92 8.71
C LYS A 148 -15.59 -24.19 9.26
N PHE A 149 -14.89 -24.95 10.11
CA PHE A 149 -15.40 -26.18 10.71
C PHE A 149 -15.75 -26.06 12.21
N ASN A 150 -15.91 -24.81 12.73
CA ASN A 150 -16.24 -24.54 14.15
C ASN A 150 -15.29 -25.19 15.17
N LEU A 151 -14.02 -25.39 14.83
CA LEU A 151 -13.01 -25.94 15.74
C LEU A 151 -12.51 -24.82 16.66
N HIS A 152 -12.92 -24.82 17.96
CA HIS A 152 -12.61 -23.78 18.95
C HIS A 152 -11.12 -23.62 19.36
N LEU A 153 -10.23 -24.47 18.86
CA LEU A 153 -8.82 -24.58 19.29
C LEU A 153 -7.89 -23.46 18.81
N TYR A 154 -8.37 -22.42 18.08
CA TYR A 154 -7.46 -21.55 17.29
C TYR A 154 -7.57 -20.04 17.55
N SER A 155 -8.23 -19.58 18.61
CA SER A 155 -8.40 -18.12 18.85
C SER A 155 -7.09 -17.35 19.12
N SER A 156 -6.04 -18.03 19.57
CA SER A 156 -4.75 -17.42 19.92
C SER A 156 -3.79 -17.22 18.74
N PHE A 157 -4.04 -17.82 17.57
CA PHE A 157 -3.12 -17.80 16.42
C PHE A 157 -3.20 -16.54 15.56
N HIS A 158 -4.28 -15.75 15.65
CA HIS A 158 -4.52 -14.64 14.72
C HIS A 158 -3.71 -13.37 15.01
N ARG A 159 -3.13 -13.21 16.21
CA ARG A 159 -2.48 -11.96 16.64
C ARG A 159 -0.98 -11.84 16.35
N GLN A 160 -0.32 -12.86 15.83
CA GLN A 160 1.16 -12.90 15.78
C GLN A 160 1.81 -12.06 14.67
N ASN A 161 1.05 -11.58 13.65
CA ASN A 161 1.62 -10.87 12.51
C ASN A 161 1.27 -9.36 12.48
N THR A 162 0.75 -8.81 13.56
CA THR A 162 0.41 -7.38 13.64
C THR A 162 1.07 -6.75 14.87
N TYR A 163 1.43 -5.49 14.76
CA TYR A 163 1.86 -4.68 15.89
C TYR A 163 0.66 -4.23 16.73
N ASN A 164 0.93 -3.74 17.94
CA ASN A 164 -0.13 -3.21 18.81
C ASN A 164 -0.69 -1.92 18.19
N LYS A 165 -1.93 -1.95 17.73
CA LYS A 165 -2.62 -0.84 17.08
C LYS A 165 -2.97 0.33 18.01
N TYR A 166 -2.73 0.20 19.31
CA TYR A 166 -3.00 1.23 20.32
C TYR A 166 -1.75 2.03 20.73
N TRP A 167 -0.60 1.78 20.09
CA TRP A 167 0.55 2.65 20.29
C TRP A 167 0.25 4.06 19.76
N GLU A 168 0.78 5.08 20.44
CA GLU A 168 0.48 6.50 20.16
C GLU A 168 1.69 7.26 19.60
N THR A 169 2.90 6.73 19.79
CA THR A 169 4.14 7.33 19.27
C THR A 169 4.63 6.59 18.02
N PRO A 170 5.35 7.27 17.10
CA PRO A 170 5.99 6.62 15.96
C PRO A 170 6.90 5.47 16.38
N PHE A 171 6.89 4.37 15.65
CA PHE A 171 7.74 3.21 15.92
C PHE A 171 8.14 2.48 14.64
N GLU A 172 9.28 1.84 14.69
CA GLU A 172 9.81 1.04 13.59
C GLU A 172 9.01 -0.27 13.43
N VAL A 173 8.76 -0.63 12.18
CA VAL A 173 7.97 -1.81 11.80
C VAL A 173 8.64 -2.57 10.67
N ASP A 174 8.27 -3.85 10.49
CA ASP A 174 8.77 -4.62 9.37
C ASP A 174 8.26 -4.04 8.04
N TYR A 175 6.95 -3.80 7.91
CA TYR A 175 6.39 -3.13 6.76
C TYR A 175 5.05 -2.44 7.04
N VAL A 176 4.74 -1.45 6.22
CA VAL A 176 3.43 -0.81 6.12
C VAL A 176 2.78 -1.21 4.81
N ILE A 177 1.45 -1.35 4.80
CA ILE A 177 0.72 -1.79 3.60
C ILE A 177 0.68 -0.71 2.52
N GLY A 178 0.63 -1.13 1.27
CA GLY A 178 0.64 -0.27 0.09
C GLY A 178 -0.54 0.68 -0.05
N ALA A 179 -1.58 0.56 0.80
CA ALA A 179 -2.70 1.49 0.80
C ALA A 179 -2.33 2.91 1.24
N CYS A 180 -1.22 3.07 2.00
CA CYS A 180 -0.62 4.37 2.32
C CYS A 180 0.86 4.17 2.65
N GLN A 181 1.75 4.57 1.73
CA GLN A 181 3.20 4.58 1.92
C GLN A 181 3.77 5.90 1.44
N LEU A 182 4.39 6.68 2.33
CA LEU A 182 5.22 7.82 1.96
C LEU A 182 6.67 7.33 1.88
N ILE A 183 7.28 7.46 0.71
CA ILE A 183 8.56 6.88 0.35
C ILE A 183 9.55 8.00 0.05
N ARG A 184 10.76 7.94 0.60
CA ARG A 184 11.88 8.80 0.21
C ARG A 184 12.40 8.34 -1.15
N LYS A 185 12.36 9.22 -2.17
CA LYS A 185 12.74 8.87 -3.54
C LYS A 185 14.21 8.44 -3.64
N SER A 186 15.13 9.11 -2.96
CA SER A 186 16.54 8.72 -2.94
C SER A 186 16.79 7.33 -2.36
N ALA A 187 16.01 6.92 -1.36
CA ALA A 187 16.05 5.55 -0.83
C ALA A 187 15.47 4.55 -1.84
N GLN A 188 14.36 4.90 -2.50
CA GLN A 188 13.77 4.08 -3.56
C GLN A 188 14.72 3.90 -4.74
N GLU A 189 15.40 4.96 -5.19
CA GLU A 189 16.38 4.88 -6.28
C GLU A 189 17.54 3.91 -5.95
N LYS A 190 17.98 3.89 -4.69
CA LYS A 190 19.03 2.98 -4.22
C LYS A 190 18.63 1.52 -4.23
N ILE A 191 17.37 1.20 -3.87
CA ILE A 191 16.88 -0.18 -3.79
C ILE A 191 16.15 -0.66 -5.05
N GLY A 192 15.84 0.24 -5.98
CA GLY A 192 15.05 0.00 -7.16
C GLY A 192 13.53 0.03 -6.90
N LEU A 193 12.77 -0.35 -7.88
CA LEU A 193 11.32 -0.34 -7.91
C LEU A 193 10.73 -1.57 -7.21
N LEU A 194 9.39 -1.65 -7.13
CA LEU A 194 8.66 -2.85 -6.71
C LEU A 194 8.99 -4.03 -7.64
N ASP A 195 9.01 -5.24 -7.11
CA ASP A 195 9.28 -6.44 -7.92
C ASP A 195 8.07 -6.81 -8.79
N GLU A 196 8.21 -6.62 -10.11
CA GLU A 196 7.12 -6.84 -11.08
C GLU A 196 6.73 -8.31 -11.27
N LYS A 197 7.49 -9.26 -10.71
CA LYS A 197 7.09 -10.66 -10.62
C LYS A 197 5.98 -10.90 -9.60
N ILE A 198 5.74 -9.94 -8.72
CA ILE A 198 4.64 -9.95 -7.76
C ILE A 198 3.46 -9.19 -8.38
N PHE A 199 2.49 -9.92 -8.91
CA PHE A 199 1.30 -9.32 -9.52
C PHE A 199 0.37 -8.66 -8.50
N TYR A 200 0.20 -9.29 -7.30
CA TYR A 200 -0.66 -8.84 -6.21
C TYR A 200 -0.19 -9.42 -4.88
N GLY A 201 0.25 -8.58 -3.96
CA GLY A 201 0.76 -8.94 -2.62
C GLY A 201 1.71 -10.15 -2.61
N PRO A 202 2.79 -10.12 -1.84
CA PRO A 202 3.23 -9.13 -0.86
C PRO A 202 4.31 -8.16 -1.38
N GLU A 203 4.01 -7.38 -2.40
CA GLU A 203 4.96 -6.40 -2.98
C GLU A 203 5.40 -5.32 -1.98
N ASP A 204 4.50 -4.92 -1.08
CA ASP A 204 4.75 -3.98 0.01
C ASP A 204 5.77 -4.53 1.03
N ALA A 205 5.60 -5.80 1.41
CA ALA A 205 6.54 -6.46 2.30
C ALA A 205 7.91 -6.67 1.63
N ASP A 206 7.95 -7.05 0.34
CA ASP A 206 9.20 -7.17 -0.42
C ASP A 206 9.96 -5.84 -0.49
N PHE A 207 9.22 -4.77 -0.77
CA PHE A 207 9.81 -3.42 -0.89
C PHE A 207 10.37 -2.93 0.44
N CYS A 208 9.62 -3.03 1.53
CA CYS A 208 10.08 -2.65 2.87
C CYS A 208 11.24 -3.54 3.35
N PHE A 209 11.23 -4.83 3.01
CA PHE A 209 12.35 -5.73 3.33
C PHE A 209 13.65 -5.27 2.64
N ARG A 210 13.59 -4.95 1.35
CA ARG A 210 14.75 -4.42 0.61
C ARG A 210 15.20 -3.04 1.13
N MET A 211 14.25 -2.21 1.59
CA MET A 211 14.52 -0.93 2.23
C MET A 211 15.39 -1.11 3.48
N GLN A 212 15.00 -2.05 4.37
CA GLN A 212 15.76 -2.37 5.58
C GLN A 212 17.12 -3.03 5.28
N GLN A 213 17.19 -3.90 4.26
CA GLN A 213 18.47 -4.49 3.81
C GLN A 213 19.46 -3.41 3.31
N ALA A 214 18.97 -2.30 2.80
CA ALA A 214 19.79 -1.15 2.36
C ALA A 214 20.14 -0.18 3.49
N GLY A 215 19.75 -0.48 4.74
CA GLY A 215 20.03 0.31 5.94
C GLY A 215 19.00 1.41 6.23
N TYR A 216 17.90 1.49 5.51
CA TYR A 216 16.81 2.42 5.80
C TYR A 216 15.81 1.81 6.78
N LYS A 217 15.18 2.68 7.57
CA LYS A 217 14.10 2.29 8.48
C LYS A 217 12.72 2.38 7.82
N VAL A 218 11.79 1.60 8.32
CA VAL A 218 10.36 1.66 7.98
C VAL A 218 9.58 2.02 9.23
N PHE A 219 8.81 3.10 9.20
CA PHE A 219 8.10 3.62 10.36
C PHE A 219 6.58 3.59 10.18
N TYR A 220 5.91 3.41 11.28
CA TYR A 220 4.47 3.57 11.41
C TYR A 220 4.15 4.76 12.33
N LEU A 221 3.29 5.67 11.86
CA LEU A 221 2.88 6.88 12.55
C LEU A 221 1.43 6.73 13.07
N PRO A 222 1.22 6.25 14.28
CA PRO A 222 -0.12 5.94 14.79
C PRO A 222 -0.94 7.19 15.12
N GLN A 223 -0.31 8.35 15.33
CA GLN A 223 -0.98 9.64 15.55
C GLN A 223 -1.55 10.24 14.26
N VAL A 224 -1.05 9.80 13.10
CA VAL A 224 -1.53 10.20 11.78
C VAL A 224 -2.53 9.16 11.28
N HIS A 225 -3.65 9.59 10.69
CA HIS A 225 -4.63 8.64 10.18
C HIS A 225 -5.29 9.09 8.88
N LEU A 226 -5.66 8.09 8.07
CA LEU A 226 -6.47 8.21 6.86
C LEU A 226 -7.64 7.23 6.91
N TYR A 227 -8.62 7.41 6.02
CA TYR A 227 -9.72 6.46 5.83
C TYR A 227 -9.44 5.58 4.61
N HIS A 228 -9.76 4.29 4.72
CA HIS A 228 -9.52 3.31 3.65
C HIS A 228 -10.70 2.34 3.58
N ALA A 229 -11.39 2.31 2.45
CA ALA A 229 -12.63 1.54 2.29
C ALA A 229 -12.45 0.01 2.21
N TYR A 230 -11.23 -0.49 2.28
CA TYR A 230 -10.77 -1.89 2.33
C TYR A 230 -11.76 -2.97 1.87
N GLN A 231 -11.68 -3.35 0.63
CA GLN A 231 -12.65 -4.26 0.00
C GLN A 231 -12.39 -5.77 0.22
N ARG A 232 -11.29 -6.17 0.86
CA ARG A 232 -10.89 -7.60 1.07
C ARG A 232 -11.02 -8.49 -0.18
N ILE A 233 -10.71 -7.97 -1.35
CA ILE A 233 -10.93 -8.65 -2.63
C ILE A 233 -10.28 -10.04 -2.67
N SER A 234 -9.09 -10.21 -2.04
CA SER A 234 -8.37 -11.48 -2.01
C SER A 234 -8.96 -12.54 -1.06
N SER A 235 -9.76 -12.13 -0.06
CA SER A 235 -10.32 -13.06 0.93
C SER A 235 -11.77 -13.46 0.66
N SER A 236 -12.48 -12.73 -0.21
CA SER A 236 -13.90 -12.96 -0.48
C SER A 236 -14.18 -14.17 -1.38
N LYS A 237 -13.22 -14.58 -2.22
CA LYS A 237 -13.37 -15.72 -3.15
C LYS A 237 -12.09 -16.54 -3.22
N ILE A 238 -12.05 -17.69 -2.52
CA ILE A 238 -10.89 -18.59 -2.37
C ILE A 238 -10.28 -19.01 -3.72
N PHE A 239 -11.09 -19.17 -4.77
CA PHE A 239 -10.66 -19.60 -6.12
C PHE A 239 -10.56 -18.44 -7.13
N SER A 240 -10.51 -17.18 -6.68
CA SER A 240 -10.39 -16.05 -7.60
C SER A 240 -8.99 -15.98 -8.23
N LYS A 241 -8.89 -15.31 -9.39
CA LYS A 241 -7.59 -14.98 -10.02
C LYS A 241 -6.67 -14.25 -9.04
N ILE A 242 -7.20 -13.29 -8.28
CA ILE A 242 -6.45 -12.50 -7.31
C ILE A 242 -5.87 -13.37 -6.19
N THR A 243 -6.65 -14.31 -5.66
CA THR A 243 -6.16 -15.25 -4.63
C THR A 243 -5.03 -16.12 -5.15
N ARG A 244 -5.13 -16.61 -6.39
CA ARG A 244 -4.04 -17.40 -7.03
C ARG A 244 -2.79 -16.56 -7.24
N GLU A 245 -2.92 -15.32 -7.71
CA GLU A 245 -1.77 -14.43 -7.90
C GLU A 245 -1.13 -14.03 -6.56
N HIS A 246 -1.94 -13.81 -5.51
CA HIS A 246 -1.42 -13.59 -4.15
C HIS A 246 -0.61 -14.80 -3.64
N LEU A 247 -1.11 -16.02 -3.85
CA LEU A 247 -0.38 -17.24 -3.46
C LEU A 247 0.94 -17.39 -4.22
N LYS A 248 0.94 -17.16 -5.54
CA LYS A 248 2.16 -17.13 -6.34
C LYS A 248 3.16 -16.10 -5.84
N GLY A 249 2.69 -14.87 -5.55
CA GLY A 249 3.51 -13.81 -4.98
C GLY A 249 4.14 -14.21 -3.64
N LEU A 250 3.39 -14.87 -2.75
CA LEU A 250 3.91 -15.37 -1.48
C LEU A 250 4.97 -16.46 -1.66
N ILE A 251 4.75 -17.43 -2.56
CA ILE A 251 5.73 -18.49 -2.86
C ILE A 251 7.01 -17.84 -3.40
N TYR A 252 6.87 -16.91 -4.34
CA TYR A 252 8.01 -16.19 -4.89
C TYR A 252 8.74 -15.36 -3.83
N TYR A 253 8.03 -14.65 -2.96
CA TYR A 253 8.60 -13.89 -1.85
C TYR A 253 9.45 -14.78 -0.93
N PHE A 254 8.93 -15.95 -0.52
CA PHE A 254 9.68 -16.87 0.33
C PHE A 254 10.91 -17.47 -0.38
N TRP A 255 10.80 -17.77 -1.66
CA TRP A 255 11.93 -18.22 -2.45
C TRP A 255 13.01 -17.14 -2.56
N LYS A 256 12.62 -15.92 -2.86
CA LYS A 256 13.52 -14.77 -3.03
C LYS A 256 14.27 -14.43 -1.75
N HIS A 257 13.62 -14.50 -0.60
CA HIS A 257 14.18 -14.08 0.70
C HIS A 257 14.65 -15.25 1.58
N ARG A 258 14.80 -16.47 1.03
CA ARG A 258 15.19 -17.67 1.79
C ARG A 258 16.56 -17.62 2.45
N GLY A 259 17.46 -16.76 2.02
CA GLY A 259 18.82 -16.61 2.53
C GLY A 259 19.08 -15.36 3.39
N GLY A 260 18.05 -14.54 3.65
CA GLY A 260 18.21 -13.23 4.30
C GLY A 260 17.50 -13.08 5.66
N ARG A 261 17.17 -14.18 6.34
CA ARG A 261 16.55 -14.17 7.68
C ARG A 261 17.36 -14.95 8.65
#